data_12b8d8294a6ddb4ba27b1d80931f364b
#
_entry.id   12b8d8294a6ddb4ba27b1d80931f364b
#
_cell.length_a   1.000
_cell.length_b   1.000
_cell.length_c   1.000
_cell.angle_alpha   90.00
_cell.angle_beta   90.00
_cell.angle_gamma   90.00
#
_symmetry.space_group_name_H-M   'P 1'
#
loop_
_entity.id
_entity.type
_entity.pdbx_description
1 polymer ?
#
loop_
_entity_poly.entity_id
_entity_poly.type
_entity_poly.pdbx_seq_one_letter_code
_entity_poly.pdbx_strand_id
1 'polypeptide(L)'
;MTDPSFTLNSLPTRFDAIVTDIQEFSRVSGQTLWRLALDRTAFTPAQATQPNVSARILGRLIATARSGAELEAVIVYVEEDSAGQIWHHTFKPLQIGTPIRGEVDMPKHSA
;
A
#
# COMPACT_ATOMS: atom_id res chain seq x y z
N MET A 1 -3.77 -27.50 -19.14
CA MET A 1 -3.42 -26.65 -19.09
C MET A 1 -3.32 -26.19 -17.88
N THR A 2 -2.52 -25.88 -17.62
CA THR A 2 -2.41 -25.43 -16.58
C THR A 2 -3.15 -24.41 -16.19
N ASP A 3 -3.61 -24.40 -15.24
CA ASP A 3 -4.37 -23.44 -14.82
C ASP A 3 -3.59 -22.31 -14.33
N PRO A 4 -3.46 -21.34 -15.04
CA PRO A 4 -2.67 -20.25 -14.61
C PRO A 4 -3.14 -19.61 -13.35
N SER A 5 -4.35 -19.85 -12.98
CA SER A 5 -4.82 -19.18 -11.82
C SER A 5 -4.10 -19.61 -10.59
N PHE A 6 -3.52 -20.76 -10.61
CA PHE A 6 -2.82 -21.14 -9.46
C PHE A 6 -1.64 -20.29 -9.26
N THR A 7 -0.91 -20.05 -10.29
CA THR A 7 0.25 -19.24 -10.20
C THR A 7 -0.08 -17.87 -9.80
N LEU A 8 -1.13 -17.34 -10.35
CA LEU A 8 -1.49 -15.99 -10.03
C LEU A 8 -1.81 -15.84 -8.59
N ASN A 9 -2.42 -16.84 -8.01
CA ASN A 9 -2.80 -16.70 -6.64
C ASN A 9 -1.65 -16.72 -5.68
N SER A 10 -0.53 -17.19 -6.09
CA SER A 10 0.57 -17.25 -5.17
C SER A 10 1.53 -16.11 -5.36
N LEU A 11 1.32 -15.22 -6.30
CA LEU A 11 2.22 -14.13 -6.54
C LEU A 11 1.62 -12.82 -6.12
N PRO A 12 2.40 -11.94 -5.52
CA PRO A 12 1.87 -10.63 -5.16
C PRO A 12 1.58 -9.85 -6.42
N THR A 13 0.60 -8.99 -6.35
CA THR A 13 0.29 -8.09 -7.43
C THR A 13 1.26 -6.92 -7.39
N ARG A 14 1.85 -6.60 -8.52
CA ARG A 14 2.79 -5.49 -8.59
C ARG A 14 2.30 -4.44 -9.57
N PHE A 15 2.62 -3.20 -9.29
CA PHE A 15 2.25 -2.11 -10.16
C PHE A 15 3.20 -0.94 -9.94
N ASP A 16 3.28 -0.05 -10.91
CA ASP A 16 4.09 1.15 -10.79
C ASP A 16 3.17 2.34 -10.66
N ALA A 17 3.54 3.30 -9.86
CA ALA A 17 2.72 4.47 -9.63
C ALA A 17 3.58 5.63 -9.16
N ILE A 18 2.95 6.79 -9.00
CA ILE A 18 3.62 7.97 -8.50
C ILE A 18 2.78 8.52 -7.36
N VAL A 19 3.44 8.94 -6.30
CA VAL A 19 2.74 9.52 -5.15
C VAL A 19 2.18 10.86 -5.56
N THR A 20 0.87 11.04 -5.43
CA THR A 20 0.22 12.28 -5.83
C THR A 20 -0.18 13.14 -4.66
N ASP A 21 -0.28 12.58 -3.47
CA ASP A 21 -0.61 13.38 -2.30
C ASP A 21 -0.18 12.64 -1.04
N ILE A 22 0.03 13.38 0.02
CA ILE A 22 0.39 12.78 1.30
C ILE A 22 -0.21 13.64 2.39
N GLN A 23 -0.78 13.01 3.41
CA GLN A 23 -1.36 13.71 4.53
C GLN A 23 -1.02 12.99 5.82
N GLU A 24 -0.80 13.77 6.86
CA GLU A 24 -0.59 13.19 8.16
C GLU A 24 -1.97 12.80 8.68
N PHE A 25 -2.15 11.57 9.05
CA PHE A 25 -3.46 11.08 9.43
C PHE A 25 -3.63 10.97 10.94
N SER A 26 -2.73 10.36 11.64
CA SER A 26 -2.84 10.25 13.08
C SER A 26 -1.51 9.84 13.68
N ARG A 27 -1.50 9.62 14.99
CA ARG A 27 -0.32 9.12 15.63
C ARG A 27 -0.67 7.85 16.34
N VAL A 28 0.19 6.85 16.20
CA VAL A 28 -0.04 5.56 16.82
C VAL A 28 1.24 5.18 17.53
N SER A 29 1.17 5.03 18.82
CA SER A 29 2.32 4.63 19.64
C SER A 29 3.55 5.52 19.41
N GLY A 30 3.30 6.79 19.30
CA GLY A 30 4.41 7.74 19.14
C GLY A 30 4.89 7.91 17.72
N GLN A 31 4.36 7.18 16.78
CA GLN A 31 4.75 7.31 15.39
C GLN A 31 3.64 7.95 14.60
N THR A 32 3.99 8.73 13.61
CA THR A 32 3.00 9.36 12.76
C THR A 32 2.54 8.37 11.70
N LEU A 33 1.24 8.26 11.57
CA LEU A 33 0.66 7.44 10.51
C LEU A 33 0.27 8.39 9.39
N TRP A 34 0.82 8.16 8.22
CA TRP A 34 0.57 8.97 7.05
C TRP A 34 -0.37 8.25 6.12
N ARG A 35 -1.03 8.99 5.24
CA ARG A 35 -1.76 8.35 4.18
C ARG A 35 -1.32 8.95 2.85
N LEU A 36 -1.15 8.10 1.88
CA LEU A 36 -0.61 8.48 0.58
C LEU A 36 -1.62 8.17 -0.50
N ALA A 37 -1.74 9.09 -1.45
CA ALA A 37 -2.54 8.86 -2.65
C ALA A 37 -1.59 8.59 -3.80
N LEU A 38 -2.00 7.73 -4.70
CA LEU A 38 -1.18 7.35 -5.84
C LEU A 38 -1.97 7.62 -7.11
N ASP A 39 -1.27 7.82 -8.24
CA ASP A 39 -1.96 8.06 -9.49
C ASP A 39 -2.66 6.80 -9.98
N ARG A 40 -2.27 5.65 -9.50
CA ARG A 40 -2.96 4.40 -9.78
C ARG A 40 -2.62 3.44 -8.66
N THR A 41 -3.44 2.45 -8.45
CA THR A 41 -3.15 1.51 -7.39
C THR A 41 -3.84 0.18 -7.64
N ALA A 42 -3.24 -0.89 -7.20
CA ALA A 42 -3.86 -2.19 -7.19
C ALA A 42 -4.34 -2.56 -5.78
N PHE A 43 -4.09 -1.69 -4.79
CA PHE A 43 -4.63 -1.92 -3.46
C PHE A 43 -6.12 -1.64 -3.48
N THR A 44 -6.88 -2.39 -2.73
CA THR A 44 -8.32 -2.16 -2.63
C THR A 44 -8.66 -1.78 -1.22
N PRO A 45 -9.68 -0.98 -1.02
CA PRO A 45 -10.08 -0.59 0.32
C PRO A 45 -10.42 -1.81 1.15
N ALA A 46 -10.09 -1.75 2.42
CA ALA A 46 -10.36 -2.85 3.29
C ALA A 46 -11.83 -3.05 3.44
N GLN A 47 -12.23 -4.29 3.54
CA GLN A 47 -13.61 -4.55 3.78
C GLN A 47 -13.93 -4.21 5.22
N ALA A 48 -13.00 -4.32 6.08
CA ALA A 48 -13.24 -4.01 7.46
C ALA A 48 -13.40 -2.55 7.61
N THR A 49 -14.26 -2.14 8.45
CA THR A 49 -14.50 -0.75 8.60
C THR A 49 -13.57 -0.09 9.54
N GLN A 50 -12.74 -0.81 10.25
CA GLN A 50 -11.89 -0.20 11.19
C GLN A 50 -10.49 -0.28 10.81
N PRO A 51 -9.72 0.75 10.90
CA PRO A 51 -8.30 0.71 10.65
C PRO A 51 -7.61 0.04 11.81
N ASN A 52 -7.37 -1.20 11.70
CA ASN A 52 -6.70 -1.91 12.74
C ASN A 52 -5.26 -2.04 12.37
N VAL A 53 -4.48 -1.06 12.72
CA VAL A 53 -3.13 -1.03 12.27
C VAL A 53 -2.26 -2.10 12.86
N SER A 54 -2.74 -2.82 13.81
CA SER A 54 -1.91 -3.87 14.31
C SER A 54 -2.12 -5.12 13.55
N ALA A 55 -3.05 -5.16 12.66
CA ALA A 55 -3.41 -6.36 12.04
C ALA A 55 -2.34 -6.89 11.17
N ARG A 56 -2.33 -6.70 9.97
CA ARG A 56 -1.36 -7.31 9.14
C ARG A 56 -0.97 -6.37 8.05
N ILE A 57 0.17 -6.64 7.46
CA ILE A 57 0.66 -5.84 6.39
C ILE A 57 -0.09 -6.21 5.14
N LEU A 58 -0.61 -5.21 4.46
CA LEU A 58 -1.34 -5.44 3.23
C LEU A 58 -0.46 -5.42 2.00
N GLY A 59 0.73 -4.92 2.13
CA GLY A 59 1.67 -4.83 1.03
C GLY A 59 2.66 -3.73 1.31
N ARG A 60 3.32 -3.24 0.28
CA ARG A 60 4.35 -2.22 0.46
C ARG A 60 4.51 -1.38 -0.78
N LEU A 61 5.06 -0.19 -0.60
CA LEU A 61 5.45 0.67 -1.69
C LEU A 61 6.97 0.80 -1.63
N ILE A 62 7.64 0.61 -2.74
CA ILE A 62 9.08 0.64 -2.77
C ILE A 62 9.53 1.79 -3.66
N ALA A 63 10.28 2.70 -3.07
CA ALA A 63 10.82 3.84 -3.80
C ALA A 63 12.32 3.65 -3.91
N THR A 64 12.89 3.95 -5.06
CA THR A 64 14.32 3.81 -5.26
C THR A 64 14.94 5.19 -5.31
N ALA A 65 15.89 5.44 -4.42
CA ALA A 65 16.58 6.71 -4.40
C ALA A 65 17.59 6.78 -5.52
N ARG A 66 18.11 7.97 -5.77
CA ARG A 66 19.09 8.14 -6.81
C ARG A 66 20.31 7.29 -6.58
N SER A 67 20.65 7.06 -5.34
CA SER A 67 21.82 6.27 -5.00
C SER A 67 21.59 4.80 -5.27
N GLY A 68 20.38 4.40 -5.60
CA GLY A 68 20.05 3.01 -5.78
C GLY A 68 19.48 2.36 -4.54
N ALA A 69 19.49 3.07 -3.43
CA ALA A 69 18.94 2.52 -2.21
C ALA A 69 17.42 2.48 -2.30
N GLU A 70 16.83 1.50 -1.70
CA GLU A 70 15.38 1.37 -1.71
C GLU A 70 14.79 1.73 -0.37
N LEU A 71 13.66 2.44 -0.41
CA LEU A 71 12.92 2.75 0.77
C LEU A 71 11.62 1.97 0.67
N GLU A 72 11.27 1.30 1.75
CA GLU A 72 10.07 0.50 1.73
C GLU A 72 9.05 1.08 2.69
N ALA A 73 7.88 1.39 2.22
CA ALA A 73 6.79 1.88 3.05
C ALA A 73 5.75 0.78 3.13
N VAL A 74 5.59 0.22 4.31
CA VAL A 74 4.68 -0.88 4.52
C VAL A 74 3.27 -0.35 4.64
N ILE A 75 2.32 -0.94 3.93
CA ILE A 75 0.94 -0.48 3.94
C ILE A 75 0.14 -1.28 4.96
N VAL A 76 -0.42 -0.58 5.92
CA VAL A 76 -1.14 -1.21 7.01
C VAL A 76 -2.66 -1.05 6.91
N TYR A 77 -3.14 -0.18 6.04
CA TYR A 77 -4.56 0.00 5.88
C TYR A 77 -4.83 0.76 4.58
N VAL A 78 -5.90 0.45 3.91
CA VAL A 78 -6.29 1.12 2.67
C VAL A 78 -7.73 1.55 2.82
N GLU A 79 -8.01 2.81 2.52
CA GLU A 79 -9.37 3.30 2.63
C GLU A 79 -9.76 4.08 1.38
N GLU A 80 -11.04 4.23 1.17
CA GLU A 80 -11.52 5.05 0.08
C GLU A 80 -12.33 6.16 0.69
N ASP A 81 -12.07 7.40 0.34
CA ASP A 81 -12.78 8.51 0.95
C ASP A 81 -14.03 8.80 0.16
N SER A 82 -14.77 9.85 0.56
CA SER A 82 -16.04 10.14 -0.07
C SER A 82 -15.89 10.61 -1.50
N ALA A 83 -14.73 11.02 -1.90
CA ALA A 83 -14.50 11.43 -3.28
C ALA A 83 -13.99 10.29 -4.14
N GLY A 84 -13.87 9.11 -3.60
CA GLY A 84 -13.39 7.98 -4.37
C GLY A 84 -11.89 7.85 -4.40
N GLN A 85 -11.18 8.66 -3.63
CA GLN A 85 -9.74 8.58 -3.61
C GLN A 85 -9.29 7.46 -2.69
N ILE A 86 -8.37 6.64 -3.17
CA ILE A 86 -7.83 5.55 -2.38
C ILE A 86 -6.60 6.05 -1.62
N TRP A 87 -6.61 5.87 -0.32
CA TRP A 87 -5.52 6.30 0.54
C TRP A 87 -4.82 5.09 1.14
N HIS A 88 -3.49 5.13 1.14
CA HIS A 88 -2.68 4.02 1.62
C HIS A 88 -2.01 4.47 2.90
N HIS A 89 -2.32 3.82 4.00
CA HIS A 89 -1.79 4.24 5.31
C HIS A 89 -0.48 3.55 5.61
N THR A 90 0.51 4.33 5.98
CA THR A 90 1.84 3.82 6.25
C THR A 90 2.53 4.70 7.28
N PHE A 91 3.53 4.17 7.93
CA PHE A 91 4.28 4.95 8.89
C PHE A 91 5.49 5.65 8.24
N LYS A 92 5.70 5.46 6.95
CA LYS A 92 6.83 6.08 6.29
C LYS A 92 6.36 7.08 5.25
N PRO A 93 6.70 8.35 5.40
CA PRO A 93 6.25 9.35 4.43
C PRO A 93 7.05 9.26 3.13
N LEU A 94 6.38 9.44 2.02
CA LEU A 94 7.02 9.52 0.72
C LEU A 94 6.56 10.81 0.07
N GLN A 95 7.47 11.51 -0.54
CA GLN A 95 7.14 12.83 -1.10
C GLN A 95 6.30 12.71 -2.35
N ILE A 96 5.48 13.74 -2.58
CA ILE A 96 4.69 13.82 -3.79
C ILE A 96 5.63 13.82 -4.98
N GLY A 97 5.28 13.07 -6.00
CA GLY A 97 6.10 12.97 -7.20
C GLY A 97 7.06 11.79 -7.18
N THR A 98 7.10 11.05 -6.07
CA THR A 98 8.02 9.92 -5.97
C THR A 98 7.49 8.74 -6.76
N PRO A 99 8.28 8.21 -7.69
CA PRO A 99 7.87 6.99 -8.36
C PRO A 99 8.04 5.80 -7.41
N ILE A 100 7.07 4.92 -7.40
CA ILE A 100 7.13 3.77 -6.53
C ILE A 100 6.70 2.52 -7.27
N ARG A 101 7.11 1.40 -6.74
CA ARG A 101 6.60 0.11 -7.18
C ARG A 101 5.76 -0.42 -6.03
N GLY A 102 4.51 -0.70 -6.29
CA GLY A 102 3.62 -1.23 -5.28
C GLY A 102 3.57 -2.73 -5.35
N GLU A 103 3.52 -3.36 -4.20
CA GLU A 103 3.37 -4.81 -4.12
C GLU A 103 2.26 -5.12 -3.14
N VAL A 104 1.21 -5.74 -3.62
CA VAL A 104 0.06 -6.07 -2.80
C VAL A 104 0.18 -7.50 -2.37
N ASP A 105 0.16 -7.73 -1.06
CA ASP A 105 0.21 -9.09 -0.55
C ASP A 105 -1.19 -9.65 -0.58
N MET A 106 -1.40 -10.68 -1.35
CA MET A 106 -2.70 -11.30 -1.38
C MET A 106 -2.78 -12.27 -0.24
N PRO A 107 -3.81 -12.17 0.56
CA PRO A 107 -3.94 -13.06 1.68
C PRO A 107 -4.10 -14.47 1.18
N LYS A 108 -3.39 -15.44 1.78
CA LYS A 108 -3.56 -16.73 1.42
C LYS A 108 -4.79 -17.18 1.95
N HIS A 109 -5.65 -17.75 1.21
CA HIS A 109 -6.78 -18.26 1.73
C HIS A 109 -6.47 -19.47 2.27
N SER A 110 -6.58 -19.62 3.44
CA SER A 110 -6.29 -20.81 3.98
C SER A 110 -7.28 -21.70 3.84
N ALA A 111 -8.08 -21.50 3.32
CA ALA A 111 -9.15 -22.38 3.16
C ALA A 111 -9.04 -23.37 3.53
#